data_4f0cf57eab1cc8a9878da8523e270b68
#
_entry.id   4f0cf57eab1cc8a9878da8523e270b68
#
_cell.length_a   1.000
_cell.length_b   1.000
_cell.length_c   1.000
_cell.angle_alpha   90.00
_cell.angle_beta   90.00
_cell.angle_gamma   90.00
#
_symmetry.space_group_name_H-M   'P 1'
#
loop_
_entity.id
_entity.type
_entity.pdbx_description
1 polymer ?
#
loop_
_entity_poly.entity_id
_entity_poly.type
_entity_poly.pdbx_seq_one_letter_code
_entity_poly.pdbx_strand_id
1 'polypeptide(L)'
;EICEFIHDVIRPTKLNVSFPHKVSIQNSCHGVRLLGLSSPSERNVPYYNKLRNLLSLVDGIEIVEPERRDECCGFGGMFAVEEHAVSGQMGRDKVMRHVNTGAEYIVGADCSCLMHQNGIIAREKLNIKTLHIAQILSGNV
;
A
#
# COMPACT_ATOMS: atom_id res chain seq x y z
N GLU A 1 9.50 -6.28 10.29
CA GLU A 1 9.12 -5.14 9.43
C GLU A 1 8.75 -3.95 10.32
N ILE A 2 9.06 -2.72 9.87
CA ILE A 2 8.95 -1.52 10.73
C ILE A 2 7.51 -1.23 11.17
N CYS A 3 6.53 -1.40 10.30
CA CYS A 3 5.13 -1.17 10.66
C CYS A 3 4.63 -2.20 11.67
N GLU A 4 5.05 -3.45 11.53
CA GLU A 4 4.77 -4.49 12.52
C GLU A 4 5.36 -4.14 13.89
N PHE A 5 6.62 -3.71 13.91
CA PHE A 5 7.29 -3.30 15.15
C PHE A 5 6.59 -2.10 15.81
N ILE A 6 6.26 -1.07 15.04
CA ILE A 6 5.55 0.10 15.57
C ILE A 6 4.16 -0.31 16.08
N HIS A 7 3.43 -1.12 15.32
CA HIS A 7 2.07 -1.53 15.67
C HIS A 7 2.03 -2.47 16.89
N ASP A 8 2.87 -3.51 16.90
CA ASP A 8 2.78 -4.61 17.88
C ASP A 8 3.61 -4.36 19.13
N VAL A 9 4.73 -3.63 19.03
CA VAL A 9 5.68 -3.41 20.14
C VAL A 9 5.54 -2.01 20.71
N ILE A 10 5.68 -0.96 19.89
CA ILE A 10 5.60 0.43 20.35
C ILE A 10 4.17 0.80 20.73
N ARG A 11 3.17 0.37 19.96
CA ARG A 11 1.74 0.59 20.20
C ARG A 11 1.39 2.06 20.47
N PRO A 12 1.73 2.98 19.55
CA PRO A 12 1.42 4.39 19.75
C PRO A 12 -0.09 4.58 19.79
N THR A 13 -0.54 5.45 20.70
CA THR A 13 -1.95 5.86 20.78
C THR A 13 -2.24 7.15 20.03
N LYS A 14 -1.19 7.89 19.67
CA LYS A 14 -1.26 9.16 18.92
C LYS A 14 0.06 9.39 18.19
N LEU A 15 -0.01 10.00 17.01
CA LEU A 15 1.13 10.53 16.26
C LEU A 15 0.94 12.06 16.11
N ASN A 16 2.02 12.83 16.28
CA ASN A 16 1.98 14.28 16.07
C ASN A 16 2.34 14.59 14.62
N VAL A 17 1.60 13.97 13.69
CA VAL A 17 1.80 14.07 12.24
C VAL A 17 0.45 14.36 11.60
N SER A 18 0.43 15.31 10.66
CA SER A 18 -0.74 15.63 9.84
C SER A 18 -0.45 15.32 8.38
N PHE A 19 -1.40 14.67 7.70
CA PHE A 19 -1.35 14.39 6.27
C PHE A 19 -2.76 14.44 5.68
N PRO A 20 -3.29 15.65 5.38
CA PRO A 20 -4.69 15.85 5.01
C PRO A 20 -4.95 15.47 3.54
N HIS A 21 -4.68 14.23 3.20
CA HIS A 21 -4.82 13.67 1.87
C HIS A 21 -5.58 12.35 1.88
N LYS A 22 -6.21 12.05 0.75
CA LYS A 22 -6.87 10.77 0.53
C LYS A 22 -5.87 9.72 0.04
N VAL A 23 -5.73 8.65 0.80
CA VAL A 23 -4.76 7.58 0.55
C VAL A 23 -5.42 6.24 0.32
N SER A 24 -4.91 5.46 -0.63
CA SER A 24 -5.32 4.08 -0.87
C SER A 24 -4.22 3.11 -0.45
N ILE A 25 -4.55 2.12 0.39
CA ILE A 25 -3.56 1.21 0.96
C ILE A 25 -3.18 0.12 -0.04
N GLN A 26 -1.89 0.02 -0.32
CA GLN A 26 -1.28 -1.10 -1.03
C GLN A 26 -0.85 -2.18 -0.03
N ASN A 27 -1.59 -3.27 0.01
CA ASN A 27 -1.19 -4.47 0.73
C ASN A 27 -0.33 -5.35 -0.19
N SER A 28 0.96 -5.47 0.10
CA SER A 28 1.83 -6.39 -0.64
C SER A 28 1.50 -7.84 -0.29
N CYS A 29 1.58 -8.74 -1.26
CA CYS A 29 1.36 -10.17 -1.02
C CYS A 29 2.34 -10.74 0.02
N HIS A 30 3.59 -10.26 0.02
CA HIS A 30 4.61 -10.57 1.02
C HIS A 30 4.18 -10.09 2.42
N GLY A 31 3.79 -8.82 2.54
CA GLY A 31 3.33 -8.24 3.81
C GLY A 31 2.11 -8.98 4.38
N VAL A 32 1.15 -9.34 3.53
CA VAL A 32 -0.07 -10.03 3.94
C VAL A 32 0.20 -11.47 4.37
N ARG A 33 0.90 -12.26 3.52
CA ARG A 33 0.98 -13.73 3.68
C ARG A 33 2.17 -14.21 4.50
N LEU A 34 3.26 -13.45 4.54
CA LEU A 34 4.45 -13.82 5.30
C LEU A 34 4.60 -13.02 6.59
N LEU A 35 4.27 -11.74 6.59
CA LEU A 35 4.46 -10.84 7.73
C LEU A 35 3.18 -10.59 8.53
N GLY A 36 2.03 -11.04 8.05
CA GLY A 36 0.76 -10.84 8.75
C GLY A 36 0.39 -9.37 8.99
N LEU A 37 0.73 -8.48 8.05
CA LEU A 37 0.41 -7.05 8.16
C LEU A 37 -1.07 -6.78 7.93
N SER A 38 -1.77 -7.66 7.21
CA SER A 38 -3.21 -7.59 6.98
C SER A 38 -3.78 -9.00 6.82
N SER A 39 -5.08 -9.16 7.07
CA SER A 39 -5.77 -10.41 6.80
C SER A 39 -5.90 -10.64 5.29
N PRO A 40 -5.50 -11.83 4.79
CA PRO A 40 -5.69 -12.20 3.39
C PRO A 40 -7.14 -12.57 3.12
N SER A 41 -7.63 -12.27 1.90
CA SER A 41 -9.02 -12.51 1.51
C SER A 41 -9.39 -13.98 1.37
N GLU A 42 -8.39 -14.85 1.11
CA GLU A 42 -8.58 -16.30 1.01
C GLU A 42 -8.83 -16.99 2.36
N ARG A 43 -8.59 -16.30 3.46
CA ARG A 43 -8.86 -16.82 4.81
C ARG A 43 -10.14 -16.21 5.35
N ASN A 44 -11.04 -17.03 5.83
CA ASN A 44 -12.28 -16.58 6.46
C ASN A 44 -12.02 -16.16 7.93
N VAL A 45 -11.27 -15.05 8.09
CA VAL A 45 -10.95 -14.45 9.39
C VAL A 45 -11.46 -13.00 9.43
N PRO A 46 -11.71 -12.44 10.62
CA PRO A 46 -12.06 -11.03 10.74
C PRO A 46 -11.00 -10.14 10.08
N TYR A 47 -11.46 -9.11 9.36
CA TYR A 47 -10.54 -8.20 8.69
C TYR A 47 -9.74 -7.38 9.69
N TYR A 48 -8.42 -7.36 9.50
CA TYR A 48 -7.51 -6.45 10.16
C TYR A 48 -6.46 -5.93 9.18
N ASN A 49 -5.88 -4.76 9.48
CA ASN A 49 -4.79 -4.18 8.69
C ASN A 49 -3.95 -3.25 9.58
N LYS A 50 -2.70 -3.66 9.86
CA LYS A 50 -1.78 -2.92 10.73
C LYS A 50 -1.40 -1.55 10.13
N LEU A 51 -1.25 -1.47 8.79
CA LEU A 51 -0.97 -0.20 8.11
C LEU A 51 -2.13 0.78 8.30
N ARG A 52 -3.37 0.30 8.12
CA ARG A 52 -4.57 1.10 8.34
C ARG A 52 -4.63 1.63 9.78
N ASN A 53 -4.35 0.76 10.74
CA ASN A 53 -4.36 1.14 12.16
C ASN A 53 -3.34 2.24 12.46
N LEU A 54 -2.12 2.15 11.91
CA LEU A 54 -1.09 3.18 12.07
C LEU A 54 -1.46 4.49 11.36
N LEU A 55 -1.95 4.41 10.13
CA LEU A 55 -2.37 5.58 9.37
C LEU A 55 -3.56 6.30 10.04
N SER A 56 -4.45 5.58 10.70
CA SER A 56 -5.58 6.20 11.42
C SER A 56 -5.18 7.09 12.60
N LEU A 57 -3.91 7.03 13.04
CA LEU A 57 -3.34 7.91 14.06
C LEU A 57 -2.80 9.23 13.48
N VAL A 58 -2.77 9.37 12.16
CA VAL A 58 -2.30 10.57 11.44
C VAL A 58 -3.46 11.55 11.27
N ASP A 59 -3.25 12.79 11.63
CA ASP A 59 -4.30 13.81 11.58
C ASP A 59 -4.67 14.19 10.13
N GLY A 60 -5.96 14.30 9.86
CA GLY A 60 -6.51 14.73 8.57
C GLY A 60 -6.47 13.70 7.44
N ILE A 61 -5.92 12.51 7.65
CA ILE A 61 -5.83 11.49 6.60
C ILE A 61 -7.18 10.84 6.30
N GLU A 62 -7.52 10.69 5.01
CA GLU A 62 -8.67 9.89 4.54
C GLU A 62 -8.18 8.57 3.98
N ILE A 63 -8.57 7.44 4.59
CA ILE A 63 -8.09 6.11 4.21
C ILE A 63 -9.17 5.36 3.43
N VAL A 64 -8.84 4.97 2.21
CA VAL A 64 -9.66 4.10 1.35
C VAL A 64 -8.90 2.83 0.98
N GLU A 65 -9.62 1.83 0.53
CA GLU A 65 -9.04 0.57 0.07
C GLU A 65 -9.62 0.18 -1.29
N PRO A 66 -8.80 -0.40 -2.19
CA PRO A 66 -9.29 -0.87 -3.48
C PRO A 66 -10.17 -2.11 -3.28
N GLU A 67 -11.06 -2.39 -4.24
CA GLU A 67 -11.99 -3.53 -4.22
C GLU A 67 -11.28 -4.86 -3.94
N ARG A 68 -10.12 -5.09 -4.58
CA ARG A 68 -9.25 -6.26 -4.33
C ARG A 68 -8.04 -5.85 -3.51
N ARG A 69 -8.22 -5.83 -2.19
CA ARG A 69 -7.24 -5.29 -1.22
C ARG A 69 -5.87 -5.96 -1.28
N ASP A 70 -5.82 -7.27 -1.41
CA ASP A 70 -4.63 -8.12 -1.36
C ASP A 70 -4.21 -8.71 -2.71
N GLU A 71 -4.73 -8.13 -3.82
CA GLU A 71 -4.28 -8.46 -5.17
C GLU A 71 -2.80 -8.10 -5.36
N CYS A 72 -2.05 -9.00 -6.01
CA CYS A 72 -0.63 -8.79 -6.28
C CYS A 72 -0.40 -7.61 -7.22
N CYS A 73 0.65 -6.83 -6.96
CA CYS A 73 1.06 -5.73 -7.84
C CYS A 73 1.73 -6.17 -9.14
N GLY A 74 2.09 -7.46 -9.27
CA GLY A 74 2.73 -8.03 -10.44
C GLY A 74 4.25 -7.91 -10.49
N PHE A 75 4.92 -7.28 -9.52
CA PHE A 75 6.38 -7.11 -9.56
C PHE A 75 7.12 -8.46 -9.57
N GLY A 76 6.99 -9.27 -8.49
CA GLY A 76 7.53 -10.62 -8.38
C GLY A 76 9.05 -10.78 -8.60
N GLY A 77 9.85 -9.71 -8.51
CA GLY A 77 11.30 -9.76 -8.74
C GLY A 77 11.64 -10.15 -10.18
N MET A 78 12.25 -11.32 -10.38
CA MET A 78 12.60 -11.85 -11.70
C MET A 78 11.39 -12.00 -12.64
N PHE A 79 10.21 -12.27 -12.08
CA PHE A 79 8.98 -12.34 -12.85
C PHE A 79 8.71 -11.06 -13.67
N ALA A 80 9.01 -9.88 -13.12
CA ALA A 80 8.85 -8.62 -13.85
C ALA A 80 9.83 -8.46 -15.04
N VAL A 81 10.94 -9.20 -15.02
CA VAL A 81 11.94 -9.20 -16.09
C VAL A 81 11.62 -10.28 -17.15
N GLU A 82 11.30 -11.48 -16.70
CA GLU A 82 11.05 -12.63 -17.58
C GLU A 82 9.66 -12.57 -18.22
N GLU A 83 8.66 -12.17 -17.45
CA GLU A 83 7.25 -12.10 -17.86
C GLU A 83 6.73 -10.65 -17.88
N HIS A 84 7.52 -9.74 -18.44
CA HIS A 84 7.26 -8.30 -18.38
C HIS A 84 5.88 -7.87 -18.87
N ALA A 85 5.32 -8.56 -19.87
CA ALA A 85 3.98 -8.26 -20.40
C ALA A 85 2.89 -8.56 -19.37
N VAL A 86 2.94 -9.73 -18.72
CA VAL A 86 1.98 -10.15 -17.70
C VAL A 86 2.14 -9.32 -16.43
N SER A 87 3.38 -9.13 -15.98
CA SER A 87 3.72 -8.27 -14.84
C SER A 87 3.20 -6.85 -15.03
N GLY A 88 3.42 -6.27 -16.21
CA GLY A 88 2.93 -4.93 -16.54
C GLY A 88 1.40 -4.84 -16.53
N GLN A 89 0.69 -5.84 -17.05
CA GLN A 89 -0.77 -5.88 -17.02
C GLN A 89 -1.31 -6.00 -15.59
N MET A 90 -0.74 -6.90 -14.78
CA MET A 90 -1.12 -7.06 -13.36
C MET A 90 -0.94 -5.75 -12.60
N GLY A 91 0.20 -5.08 -12.80
CA GLY A 91 0.48 -3.81 -12.15
C GLY A 91 -0.47 -2.70 -12.60
N ARG A 92 -0.81 -2.67 -13.90
CA ARG A 92 -1.78 -1.73 -14.44
C ARG A 92 -3.16 -1.93 -13.82
N ASP A 93 -3.64 -3.16 -13.76
CA ASP A 93 -4.94 -3.49 -13.16
C ASP A 93 -4.97 -3.05 -11.68
N LYS A 94 -3.90 -3.32 -10.95
CA LYS A 94 -3.76 -2.91 -9.55
C LYS A 94 -3.77 -1.39 -9.39
N VAL A 95 -2.98 -0.65 -10.19
CA VAL A 95 -2.94 0.82 -10.16
C VAL A 95 -4.31 1.40 -10.48
N MET A 96 -5.00 0.89 -11.49
CA MET A 96 -6.34 1.38 -11.85
C MET A 96 -7.37 1.17 -10.74
N ARG A 97 -7.26 0.08 -9.94
CA ARG A 97 -8.12 -0.11 -8.76
C ARG A 97 -7.87 0.96 -7.70
N HIS A 98 -6.62 1.37 -7.51
CA HIS A 98 -6.30 2.49 -6.61
C HIS A 98 -6.83 3.82 -7.16
N VAL A 99 -6.65 4.10 -8.45
CA VAL A 99 -7.20 5.29 -9.12
C VAL A 99 -8.73 5.37 -8.95
N ASN A 100 -9.42 4.25 -9.11
CA ASN A 100 -10.89 4.19 -8.99
C ASN A 100 -11.41 4.51 -7.58
N THR A 101 -10.55 4.47 -6.54
CA THR A 101 -10.93 4.94 -5.19
C THR A 101 -10.97 6.46 -5.06
N GLY A 102 -10.45 7.18 -6.04
CA GLY A 102 -10.28 8.64 -5.99
C GLY A 102 -9.17 9.08 -5.02
N ALA A 103 -8.23 8.18 -4.68
CA ALA A 103 -7.10 8.52 -3.82
C ALA A 103 -6.05 9.37 -4.56
N GLU A 104 -5.38 10.24 -3.83
CA GLU A 104 -4.25 11.04 -4.29
C GLU A 104 -2.94 10.24 -4.21
N TYR A 105 -2.86 9.32 -3.25
CA TYR A 105 -1.66 8.53 -2.99
C TYR A 105 -1.96 7.04 -2.82
N ILE A 106 -1.07 6.20 -3.36
CA ILE A 106 -0.97 4.77 -3.03
C ILE A 106 0.08 4.66 -1.93
N VAL A 107 -0.33 4.17 -0.76
CA VAL A 107 0.55 4.05 0.41
C VAL A 107 0.77 2.58 0.75
N GLY A 108 2.02 2.17 0.88
CA GLY A 108 2.39 0.79 1.22
C GLY A 108 3.68 0.71 2.01
N ALA A 109 4.00 -0.49 2.49
CA ALA A 109 5.21 -0.80 3.24
C ALA A 109 6.26 -1.58 2.42
N ASP A 110 5.98 -1.87 1.13
CA ASP A 110 6.87 -2.62 0.26
C ASP A 110 7.34 -1.73 -0.90
N CYS A 111 8.61 -1.34 -0.86
CA CYS A 111 9.21 -0.45 -1.86
C CYS A 111 9.19 -1.04 -3.27
N SER A 112 9.29 -2.37 -3.42
CA SER A 112 9.29 -3.04 -4.72
C SER A 112 7.92 -2.90 -5.40
N CYS A 113 6.84 -3.10 -4.64
CA CYS A 113 5.48 -2.88 -5.13
C CYS A 113 5.25 -1.42 -5.53
N LEU A 114 5.69 -0.48 -4.67
CA LEU A 114 5.52 0.95 -4.94
C LEU A 114 6.33 1.40 -6.15
N MET A 115 7.55 0.92 -6.30
CA MET A 115 8.41 1.21 -7.46
C MET A 115 7.77 0.72 -8.76
N HIS A 116 7.28 -0.51 -8.78
CA HIS A 116 6.61 -1.08 -9.95
C HIS A 116 5.36 -0.28 -10.34
N GLN A 117 4.51 0.03 -9.38
CA GLN A 117 3.32 0.85 -9.59
C GLN A 117 3.67 2.27 -10.05
N ASN A 118 4.71 2.89 -9.46
CA ASN A 118 5.17 4.21 -9.87
C ASN A 118 5.65 4.24 -11.33
N GLY A 119 6.32 3.19 -11.80
CA GLY A 119 6.71 3.04 -13.19
C GLY A 119 5.50 3.01 -14.15
N ILE A 120 4.42 2.34 -13.76
CA ILE A 120 3.17 2.30 -14.53
C ILE A 120 2.47 3.66 -14.52
N ILE A 121 2.37 4.29 -13.36
CA ILE A 121 1.80 5.63 -13.17
C ILE A 121 2.50 6.65 -14.09
N ALA A 122 3.83 6.64 -14.09
CA ALA A 122 4.63 7.54 -14.92
C ALA A 122 4.43 7.28 -16.43
N ARG A 123 4.42 6.00 -16.83
CA ARG A 123 4.22 5.60 -18.23
C ARG A 123 2.84 5.98 -18.75
N GLU A 124 1.80 5.83 -17.95
CA GLU A 124 0.41 6.11 -18.33
C GLU A 124 -0.04 7.54 -17.96
N LYS A 125 0.85 8.34 -17.37
CA LYS A 125 0.61 9.73 -16.98
C LYS A 125 -0.61 9.89 -16.06
N LEU A 126 -0.76 8.97 -15.11
CA LEU A 126 -1.87 8.98 -14.17
C LEU A 126 -1.64 10.01 -13.06
N ASN A 127 -2.72 10.63 -12.58
CA ASN A 127 -2.66 11.64 -11.52
C ASN A 127 -2.84 11.01 -10.13
N ILE A 128 -1.93 10.09 -9.78
CA ILE A 128 -1.81 9.48 -8.45
C ILE A 128 -0.33 9.30 -8.15
N LYS A 129 0.06 9.32 -6.89
CA LYS A 129 1.47 9.18 -6.47
C LYS A 129 1.64 7.97 -5.57
N THR A 130 2.87 7.47 -5.45
CA THR A 130 3.19 6.41 -4.47
C THR A 130 3.98 7.00 -3.31
N LEU A 131 3.70 6.56 -2.08
CA LEU A 131 4.45 6.91 -0.87
C LEU A 131 4.69 5.67 -0.01
N HIS A 132 5.88 5.56 0.56
CA HIS A 132 6.13 4.59 1.61
C HIS A 132 5.49 5.08 2.92
N ILE A 133 4.79 4.20 3.64
CA ILE A 133 4.10 4.55 4.88
C ILE A 133 5.02 5.23 5.91
N ALA A 134 6.30 4.82 5.98
CA ALA A 134 7.27 5.44 6.89
C ALA A 134 7.49 6.94 6.65
N GLN A 135 7.34 7.41 5.41
CA GLN A 135 7.44 8.85 5.10
C GLN A 135 6.30 9.63 5.78
N ILE A 136 5.08 9.10 5.72
CA ILE A 136 3.92 9.70 6.40
C ILE A 136 4.09 9.64 7.91
N LEU A 137 4.43 8.47 8.47
CA LEU A 137 4.57 8.30 9.92
C LEU A 137 5.70 9.15 10.53
N SER A 138 6.74 9.49 9.76
CA SER A 138 7.84 10.37 10.18
C SER A 138 7.55 11.86 9.98
N GLY A 139 6.48 12.22 9.27
CA GLY A 139 6.19 13.61 8.89
C GLY A 139 7.11 14.17 7.79
N ASN A 140 7.84 13.32 7.07
CA ASN A 140 8.76 13.70 6.00
C ASN A 140 8.15 13.43 4.61
N VAL A 141 7.14 14.20 4.24
CA VAL A 141 6.46 14.09 2.94
C VAL A 141 6.51 15.43 2.22
#